data_21f57ccf344d2d21c1109a859cfff604
#
_entry.id   21f57ccf344d2d21c1109a859cfff604
#
_cell.length_a   1.000
_cell.length_b   1.000
_cell.length_c   1.000
_cell.angle_alpha   90.00
_cell.angle_beta   90.00
_cell.angle_gamma   90.00
#
_symmetry.space_group_name_H-M   'P 1'
#
loop_
_entity.id
_entity.type
_entity.pdbx_description
1 polymer ?
#
loop_
_entity_poly.entity_id
_entity_poly.type
_entity_poly.pdbx_seq_one_letter_code
_entity_poly.pdbx_strand_id
1 'polypeptide(L)'
;MTHEPLVQFQNVQLGYGRQVVLQNVQLDIFRGDFFGLVGPNGSGKTTLLRCLLGILKPLRGQVARAEGLRIGYVPQREMLDPLFPLTALDIVLMGRYPHAGIFRSPRRNDRELAMQCLEQVGLADSAHKLYRELSGGQRQRVLIARALAVEPNLLVLDEPTNGLDLPTEAAILGFIERLHQHDGLTIVLVSHVLNVVARYASRMGVLLDGRLLVGDAEQLIQEQVLEEAYGVPVCVQRLDHHYLVAVREVERADGDG
;
A
#
# COMPACT_ATOMS: atom_id res chain seq x y z
N MET A 1 8.91 -10.71 -23.41
CA MET A 1 9.84 -10.63 -22.27
C MET A 1 9.13 -11.26 -21.10
N THR A 2 9.62 -12.38 -20.58
CA THR A 2 9.07 -13.02 -19.38
C THR A 2 9.40 -12.13 -18.19
N HIS A 3 8.42 -11.39 -17.71
CA HIS A 3 8.58 -10.56 -16.51
C HIS A 3 8.67 -11.51 -15.30
N GLU A 4 9.88 -11.68 -14.77
CA GLU A 4 10.07 -12.41 -13.53
C GLU A 4 9.39 -11.64 -12.38
N PRO A 5 8.52 -12.29 -11.59
CA PRO A 5 7.82 -11.61 -10.52
C PRO A 5 8.78 -11.22 -9.38
N LEU A 6 8.59 -10.06 -8.77
CA LEU A 6 9.27 -9.67 -7.54
C LEU A 6 8.78 -10.49 -6.34
N VAL A 7 7.48 -10.80 -6.32
CA VAL A 7 6.86 -11.66 -5.31
C VAL A 7 5.84 -12.53 -5.98
N GLN A 8 5.85 -13.84 -5.68
CA GLN A 8 4.90 -14.80 -6.22
C GLN A 8 4.29 -15.64 -5.09
N PHE A 9 2.98 -15.71 -5.06
CA PHE A 9 2.18 -16.56 -4.18
C PHE A 9 1.62 -17.73 -5.01
N GLN A 10 1.90 -18.96 -4.58
CA GLN A 10 1.46 -20.19 -5.26
C GLN A 10 0.61 -21.04 -4.32
N ASN A 11 -0.69 -21.13 -4.59
CA ASN A 11 -1.67 -21.89 -3.81
C ASN A 11 -1.60 -21.60 -2.30
N VAL A 12 -1.47 -20.33 -1.94
CA VAL A 12 -1.18 -19.93 -0.57
C VAL A 12 -2.45 -19.88 0.26
N GLN A 13 -2.37 -20.47 1.47
CA GLN A 13 -3.36 -20.36 2.52
C GLN A 13 -2.80 -19.49 3.64
N LEU A 14 -3.53 -18.45 4.03
CA LEU A 14 -3.13 -17.51 5.08
C LEU A 14 -4.09 -17.53 6.26
N GLY A 15 -3.55 -17.32 7.45
CA GLY A 15 -4.34 -17.28 8.66
C GLY A 15 -3.49 -17.27 9.93
N TYR A 16 -4.13 -17.43 11.09
CA TYR A 16 -3.50 -17.39 12.40
C TYR A 16 -3.87 -18.66 13.18
N GLY A 17 -2.87 -19.44 13.56
CA GLY A 17 -3.10 -20.71 14.23
C GLY A 17 -3.93 -21.67 13.38
N ARG A 18 -5.15 -21.98 13.81
CA ARG A 18 -6.09 -22.84 13.07
C ARG A 18 -7.12 -22.04 12.23
N GLN A 19 -7.20 -20.74 12.42
CA GLN A 19 -8.16 -19.90 11.71
C GLN A 19 -7.59 -19.52 10.35
N VAL A 20 -8.24 -19.97 9.28
CA VAL A 20 -7.93 -19.61 7.91
C VAL A 20 -8.63 -18.29 7.57
N VAL A 21 -7.90 -17.34 7.00
CA VAL A 21 -8.41 -16.03 6.56
C VAL A 21 -8.52 -15.99 5.04
N LEU A 22 -7.49 -16.46 4.33
CA LEU A 22 -7.47 -16.51 2.87
C LEU A 22 -7.07 -17.90 2.39
N GLN A 23 -7.73 -18.36 1.31
CA GLN A 23 -7.49 -19.68 0.71
C GLN A 23 -7.11 -19.54 -0.77
N ASN A 24 -6.26 -20.46 -1.23
CA ASN A 24 -5.88 -20.59 -2.64
C ASN A 24 -5.41 -19.27 -3.27
N VAL A 25 -4.64 -18.47 -2.53
CA VAL A 25 -4.12 -17.21 -3.02
C VAL A 25 -3.11 -17.48 -4.12
N GLN A 26 -3.37 -16.94 -5.31
CA GLN A 26 -2.49 -16.87 -6.46
C GLN A 26 -2.24 -15.39 -6.74
N LEU A 27 -1.00 -14.94 -6.64
CA LEU A 27 -0.67 -13.52 -6.85
C LEU A 27 0.77 -13.41 -7.33
N ASP A 28 0.98 -12.71 -8.42
CA ASP A 28 2.28 -12.30 -8.92
C ASP A 28 2.35 -10.77 -8.93
N ILE A 29 3.37 -10.22 -8.28
CA ILE A 29 3.72 -8.80 -8.37
C ILE A 29 4.95 -8.69 -9.25
N PHE A 30 4.80 -8.10 -10.41
CA PHE A 30 5.88 -7.93 -11.37
C PHE A 30 6.61 -6.60 -11.16
N ARG A 31 7.86 -6.56 -11.62
CA ARG A 31 8.61 -5.30 -11.63
C ARG A 31 7.91 -4.28 -12.54
N GLY A 32 7.74 -3.06 -12.02
CA GLY A 32 7.04 -1.98 -12.72
C GLY A 32 5.51 -2.08 -12.65
N ASP A 33 4.94 -2.98 -11.83
CA ASP A 33 3.49 -2.96 -11.55
C ASP A 33 3.12 -1.75 -10.69
N PHE A 34 1.96 -1.16 -11.00
CA PHE A 34 1.17 -0.44 -10.00
C PHE A 34 -0.02 -1.35 -9.64
N PHE A 35 0.13 -2.10 -8.56
CA PHE A 35 -0.86 -3.08 -8.12
C PHE A 35 -1.73 -2.51 -7.01
N GLY A 36 -3.04 -2.51 -7.23
CA GLY A 36 -4.03 -2.10 -6.23
C GLY A 36 -4.62 -3.30 -5.48
N LEU A 37 -4.72 -3.24 -4.17
CA LEU A 37 -5.41 -4.24 -3.37
C LEU A 37 -6.62 -3.61 -2.68
N VAL A 38 -7.81 -4.11 -3.00
CA VAL A 38 -9.07 -3.62 -2.45
C VAL A 38 -9.88 -4.75 -1.80
N GLY A 39 -10.88 -4.36 -1.03
CA GLY A 39 -11.82 -5.26 -0.38
C GLY A 39 -12.39 -4.65 0.89
N PRO A 40 -13.51 -5.16 1.41
CA PRO A 40 -14.14 -4.66 2.61
C PRO A 40 -13.25 -4.81 3.85
N ASN A 41 -13.63 -4.15 4.94
CA ASN A 41 -12.94 -4.30 6.22
C ASN A 41 -13.06 -5.74 6.72
N GLY A 42 -11.95 -6.31 7.21
CA GLY A 42 -11.92 -7.70 7.67
C GLY A 42 -11.72 -8.74 6.55
N SER A 43 -11.68 -8.37 5.27
CA SER A 43 -11.53 -9.31 4.14
C SER A 43 -10.16 -10.02 4.07
N GLY A 44 -9.18 -9.61 4.88
CA GLY A 44 -7.85 -10.23 4.89
C GLY A 44 -6.74 -9.40 4.23
N LYS A 45 -6.97 -8.14 3.85
CA LYS A 45 -5.94 -7.24 3.28
C LYS A 45 -4.66 -7.22 4.10
N THR A 46 -4.79 -6.94 5.40
CA THR A 46 -3.65 -6.91 6.34
C THR A 46 -2.95 -8.26 6.46
N THR A 47 -3.69 -9.37 6.38
CA THR A 47 -3.13 -10.72 6.44
C THR A 47 -2.29 -11.02 5.20
N LEU A 48 -2.81 -10.70 4.01
CA LEU A 48 -2.07 -10.82 2.75
C LEU A 48 -0.83 -9.94 2.77
N LEU A 49 -0.98 -8.68 3.21
CA LEU A 49 0.10 -7.72 3.28
C LEU A 49 1.23 -8.18 4.23
N ARG A 50 0.89 -8.69 5.41
CA ARG A 50 1.88 -9.25 6.35
C ARG A 50 2.64 -10.43 5.74
N CYS A 51 1.97 -11.26 4.95
CA CYS A 51 2.63 -12.34 4.24
C CYS A 51 3.54 -11.81 3.12
N LEU A 52 3.10 -10.83 2.33
CA LEU A 52 3.91 -10.15 1.31
C LEU A 52 5.19 -9.55 1.91
N LEU A 53 5.07 -8.89 3.06
CA LEU A 53 6.20 -8.32 3.80
C LEU A 53 7.12 -9.36 4.48
N GLY A 54 6.73 -10.65 4.50
CA GLY A 54 7.49 -11.71 5.16
C GLY A 54 7.31 -11.77 6.68
N ILE A 55 6.38 -11.00 7.24
CA ILE A 55 6.05 -10.98 8.68
C ILE A 55 5.22 -12.21 9.06
N LEU A 56 4.31 -12.64 8.17
CA LEU A 56 3.46 -13.82 8.35
C LEU A 56 3.91 -14.94 7.41
N LYS A 57 4.13 -16.12 7.95
CA LYS A 57 4.37 -17.32 7.14
C LYS A 57 3.04 -17.91 6.66
N PRO A 58 2.96 -18.42 5.43
CA PRO A 58 1.77 -19.11 4.96
C PRO A 58 1.52 -20.39 5.76
N LEU A 59 0.23 -20.74 5.94
CA LEU A 59 -0.18 -22.03 6.53
C LEU A 59 0.04 -23.16 5.52
N ARG A 60 -0.18 -22.91 4.23
CA ARG A 60 0.08 -23.82 3.11
C ARG A 60 0.49 -23.03 1.87
N GLY A 61 1.06 -23.72 0.87
CA GLY A 61 1.56 -23.12 -0.35
C GLY A 61 2.94 -22.49 -0.18
N GLN A 62 3.36 -21.72 -1.18
CA GLN A 62 4.70 -21.13 -1.23
C GLN A 62 4.63 -19.66 -1.61
N VAL A 63 5.53 -18.88 -1.02
CA VAL A 63 5.74 -17.47 -1.41
C VAL A 63 7.20 -17.31 -1.79
N ALA A 64 7.44 -17.14 -3.08
CA ALA A 64 8.76 -16.84 -3.62
C ALA A 64 8.98 -15.33 -3.67
N ARG A 65 10.23 -14.90 -3.49
CA ARG A 65 10.67 -13.51 -3.59
C ARG A 65 11.92 -13.46 -4.44
N ALA A 66 11.99 -12.46 -5.33
CA ALA A 66 13.16 -12.24 -6.16
C ALA A 66 14.40 -11.97 -5.29
N GLU A 67 15.55 -12.40 -5.77
CA GLU A 67 16.82 -12.06 -5.13
C GLU A 67 17.03 -10.54 -5.13
N GLY A 68 17.55 -10.01 -4.03
CA GLY A 68 17.77 -8.56 -3.88
C GLY A 68 16.48 -7.75 -3.73
N LEU A 69 15.34 -8.37 -3.44
CA LEU A 69 14.08 -7.65 -3.14
C LEU A 69 14.26 -6.79 -1.90
N ARG A 70 14.06 -5.48 -2.07
CA ARG A 70 14.01 -4.49 -0.99
C ARG A 70 12.61 -3.88 -0.95
N ILE A 71 11.93 -4.04 0.18
CA ILE A 71 10.56 -3.55 0.35
C ILE A 71 10.58 -2.32 1.25
N GLY A 72 10.13 -1.18 0.71
CA GLY A 72 9.73 -0.03 1.50
C GLY A 72 8.28 -0.20 1.95
N TYR A 73 8.00 0.00 3.24
CA TYR A 73 6.64 -0.16 3.77
C TYR A 73 6.17 1.07 4.51
N VAL A 74 4.99 1.56 4.11
CA VAL A 74 4.26 2.64 4.78
C VAL A 74 3.01 2.04 5.42
N PRO A 75 2.96 1.93 6.76
CA PRO A 75 1.82 1.35 7.47
C PRO A 75 0.64 2.32 7.55
N GLN A 76 -0.57 1.77 7.68
CA GLN A 76 -1.80 2.54 7.88
C GLN A 76 -1.76 3.42 9.15
N ARG A 77 -1.17 2.91 10.22
CA ARG A 77 -0.97 3.64 11.47
C ARG A 77 0.42 3.37 11.99
N GLU A 78 1.12 4.42 12.33
CA GLU A 78 2.36 4.29 13.08
C GLU A 78 2.10 4.59 14.54
N MET A 79 2.38 3.60 15.38
CA MET A 79 2.34 3.76 16.84
C MET A 79 3.72 4.20 17.35
N LEU A 80 4.16 5.38 16.92
CA LEU A 80 5.28 6.01 17.62
C LEU A 80 4.76 6.63 18.90
N ASP A 81 5.34 6.22 20.01
CA ASP A 81 5.02 6.81 21.31
C ASP A 81 5.39 8.31 21.28
N PRO A 82 4.43 9.22 21.48
CA PRO A 82 4.66 10.66 21.47
C PRO A 82 5.69 11.15 22.49
N LEU A 83 6.00 10.31 23.49
CA LEU A 83 7.02 10.62 24.52
C LEU A 83 8.44 10.59 23.95
N PHE A 84 8.68 9.83 22.85
CA PHE A 84 9.99 9.84 22.22
C PHE A 84 10.21 11.12 21.40
N PRO A 85 11.23 11.92 21.71
CA PRO A 85 11.52 13.18 21.02
C PRO A 85 12.26 12.92 19.69
N LEU A 86 11.64 12.15 18.78
CA LEU A 86 12.21 11.84 17.49
C LEU A 86 11.93 12.97 16.50
N THR A 87 12.94 13.36 15.76
CA THR A 87 12.82 14.30 14.65
C THR A 87 12.35 13.59 13.36
N ALA A 88 11.90 14.36 12.35
CA ALA A 88 11.58 13.81 11.04
C ALA A 88 12.79 13.04 10.46
N LEU A 89 13.99 13.57 10.60
CA LEU A 89 15.22 12.93 10.14
C LEU A 89 15.49 11.62 10.89
N ASP A 90 15.27 11.56 12.22
CA ASP A 90 15.46 10.32 12.97
C ASP A 90 14.53 9.22 12.49
N ILE A 91 13.27 9.57 12.19
CA ILE A 91 12.29 8.63 11.63
C ILE A 91 12.75 8.09 10.26
N VAL A 92 13.22 8.97 9.37
CA VAL A 92 13.68 8.55 8.04
C VAL A 92 14.94 7.68 8.14
N LEU A 93 15.86 8.01 9.04
CA LEU A 93 17.05 7.20 9.32
C LEU A 93 16.73 5.78 9.78
N MET A 94 15.57 5.52 10.40
CA MET A 94 15.14 4.15 10.72
C MET A 94 15.06 3.25 9.48
N GLY A 95 14.77 3.82 8.30
CA GLY A 95 14.82 3.08 7.02
C GLY A 95 16.21 2.57 6.64
N ARG A 96 17.27 3.12 7.23
CA ARG A 96 18.67 2.71 6.95
C ARG A 96 19.19 1.61 7.85
N TYR A 97 18.55 1.32 9.00
CA TYR A 97 19.03 0.30 9.93
C TYR A 97 19.21 -1.10 9.33
N PRO A 98 18.35 -1.60 8.41
CA PRO A 98 18.60 -2.89 7.77
C PRO A 98 19.92 -2.97 7.02
N HIS A 99 20.41 -1.84 6.49
CA HIS A 99 21.69 -1.74 5.77
C HIS A 99 22.89 -1.52 6.70
N ALA A 100 22.67 -0.84 7.83
CA ALA A 100 23.73 -0.53 8.78
C ALA A 100 24.09 -1.72 9.70
N GLY A 101 23.17 -2.68 9.89
CA GLY A 101 23.28 -3.77 10.86
C GLY A 101 22.89 -3.32 12.28
N ILE A 102 22.44 -4.28 13.10
CA ILE A 102 21.75 -4.05 14.39
C ILE A 102 22.58 -3.25 15.41
N PHE A 103 23.92 -3.22 15.26
CA PHE A 103 24.84 -2.60 16.22
C PHE A 103 25.62 -1.39 15.66
N ARG A 104 25.23 -0.85 14.49
CA ARG A 104 25.96 0.27 13.89
C ARG A 104 25.07 1.51 13.83
N SER A 105 25.60 2.63 14.31
CA SER A 105 24.97 3.94 14.08
C SER A 105 24.97 4.30 12.59
N PRO A 106 23.94 5.01 12.10
CA PRO A 106 23.90 5.52 10.74
C PRO A 106 25.17 6.33 10.42
N ARG A 107 25.76 6.06 9.26
CA ARG A 107 26.93 6.74 8.76
C ARG A 107 26.55 8.08 8.13
N ARG A 108 27.54 8.87 7.76
CA ARG A 108 27.34 10.14 7.07
C ARG A 108 26.50 9.97 5.80
N ASN A 109 26.79 8.97 4.98
CA ASN A 109 26.05 8.67 3.75
C ASN A 109 24.57 8.31 4.02
N ASP A 110 24.28 7.63 5.14
CA ASP A 110 22.89 7.31 5.52
C ASP A 110 22.11 8.58 5.87
N ARG A 111 22.76 9.55 6.53
CA ARG A 111 22.16 10.85 6.83
C ARG A 111 21.92 11.69 5.58
N GLU A 112 22.88 11.69 4.66
CA GLU A 112 22.77 12.39 3.38
C GLU A 112 21.60 11.81 2.56
N LEU A 113 21.48 10.48 2.48
CA LEU A 113 20.35 9.82 1.81
C LEU A 113 19.00 10.11 2.51
N ALA A 114 18.97 10.07 3.83
CA ALA A 114 17.74 10.40 4.58
C ALA A 114 17.31 11.86 4.34
N MET A 115 18.25 12.79 4.25
CA MET A 115 17.95 14.18 3.89
C MET A 115 17.43 14.30 2.45
N GLN A 116 18.01 13.58 1.48
CA GLN A 116 17.52 13.53 0.11
C GLN A 116 16.09 12.98 0.04
N CYS A 117 15.78 11.93 0.81
CA CYS A 117 14.40 11.41 0.91
C CYS A 117 13.43 12.44 1.50
N LEU A 118 13.84 13.22 2.50
CA LEU A 118 13.04 14.32 3.04
C LEU A 118 12.84 15.43 2.02
N GLU A 119 13.85 15.76 1.23
CA GLU A 119 13.77 16.74 0.16
C GLU A 119 12.78 16.28 -0.94
N GLN A 120 12.84 15.01 -1.35
CA GLN A 120 11.91 14.43 -2.33
C GLN A 120 10.44 14.57 -1.91
N VAL A 121 10.14 14.45 -0.63
CA VAL A 121 8.78 14.63 -0.10
C VAL A 121 8.47 16.08 0.30
N GLY A 122 9.37 17.05 0.04
CA GLY A 122 9.19 18.47 0.33
C GLY A 122 9.24 18.81 1.82
N LEU A 123 10.08 18.12 2.60
CA LEU A 123 10.19 18.30 4.06
C LEU A 123 11.63 18.57 4.54
N ALA A 124 12.56 18.99 3.64
CA ALA A 124 13.94 19.30 4.02
C ALA A 124 14.02 20.31 5.17
N ASP A 125 13.27 21.41 5.11
CA ASP A 125 13.24 22.45 6.15
C ASP A 125 12.63 21.98 7.48
N SER A 126 11.96 20.85 7.48
CA SER A 126 11.32 20.24 8.66
C SER A 126 12.11 19.05 9.22
N ALA A 127 13.30 18.76 8.68
CA ALA A 127 14.10 17.60 9.06
C ALA A 127 14.37 17.50 10.56
N HIS A 128 14.58 18.61 11.23
CA HIS A 128 14.90 18.70 12.66
C HIS A 128 13.70 18.99 13.56
N LYS A 129 12.49 19.14 13.00
CA LYS A 129 11.27 19.27 13.80
C LYS A 129 10.90 17.93 14.40
N LEU A 130 10.36 17.98 15.62
CA LEU A 130 9.84 16.78 16.27
C LEU A 130 8.66 16.22 15.47
N TYR A 131 8.65 14.91 15.28
CA TYR A 131 7.60 14.21 14.51
C TYR A 131 6.18 14.53 15.03
N ARG A 132 6.02 14.66 16.35
CA ARG A 132 4.75 15.04 16.99
C ARG A 132 4.27 16.45 16.65
N GLU A 133 5.16 17.35 16.22
CA GLU A 133 4.83 18.74 15.85
C GLU A 133 4.41 18.87 14.39
N LEU A 134 4.58 17.80 13.59
CA LEU A 134 4.22 17.79 12.20
C LEU A 134 2.70 17.61 12.03
N SER A 135 2.13 18.20 10.97
CA SER A 135 0.75 17.93 10.55
C SER A 135 0.58 16.47 10.11
N GLY A 136 -0.68 15.98 10.04
CA GLY A 136 -0.97 14.61 9.57
C GLY A 136 -0.37 14.32 8.20
N GLY A 137 -0.54 15.23 7.24
CA GLY A 137 0.06 15.09 5.91
C GLY A 137 1.59 15.15 5.89
N GLN A 138 2.20 15.96 6.77
CA GLN A 138 3.66 15.99 6.93
C GLN A 138 4.17 14.68 7.53
N ARG A 139 3.50 14.15 8.57
CA ARG A 139 3.85 12.84 9.16
C ARG A 139 3.79 11.74 8.10
N GLN A 140 2.73 11.72 7.29
CA GLN A 140 2.58 10.75 6.22
C GLN A 140 3.73 10.83 5.21
N ARG A 141 4.14 12.05 4.80
CA ARG A 141 5.29 12.24 3.93
C ARG A 141 6.61 11.77 4.56
N VAL A 142 6.80 11.97 5.87
CA VAL A 142 7.97 11.42 6.60
C VAL A 142 7.98 9.89 6.55
N LEU A 143 6.82 9.22 6.69
CA LEU A 143 6.73 7.76 6.59
C LEU A 143 7.07 7.27 5.18
N ILE A 144 6.63 7.98 4.14
CA ILE A 144 7.01 7.67 2.76
C ILE A 144 8.52 7.87 2.58
N ALA A 145 9.11 8.98 3.05
CA ALA A 145 10.55 9.21 3.02
C ALA A 145 11.34 8.09 3.72
N ARG A 146 10.86 7.62 4.88
CA ARG A 146 11.44 6.47 5.57
C ARG A 146 11.41 5.20 4.72
N ALA A 147 10.30 4.94 4.06
CA ALA A 147 10.17 3.79 3.16
C ALA A 147 11.09 3.90 1.94
N LEU A 148 11.29 5.11 1.40
CA LEU A 148 12.23 5.37 0.31
C LEU A 148 13.69 5.25 0.75
N ALA A 149 14.01 5.58 2.00
CA ALA A 149 15.36 5.44 2.54
C ALA A 149 15.87 3.98 2.59
N VAL A 150 14.99 3.00 2.45
CA VAL A 150 15.36 1.58 2.22
C VAL A 150 15.94 1.35 0.82
N GLU A 151 15.86 2.34 -0.10
CA GLU A 151 16.16 2.21 -1.53
C GLU A 151 15.37 1.03 -2.14
N PRO A 152 14.02 1.05 -2.03
CA PRO A 152 13.18 -0.09 -2.37
C PRO A 152 13.10 -0.30 -3.88
N ASN A 153 12.88 -1.57 -4.29
CA ASN A 153 12.40 -1.90 -5.63
C ASN A 153 10.91 -2.29 -5.63
N LEU A 154 10.32 -2.39 -4.43
CA LEU A 154 8.89 -2.55 -4.19
C LEU A 154 8.47 -1.64 -3.03
N LEU A 155 7.56 -0.69 -3.29
CA LEU A 155 6.97 0.17 -2.27
C LEU A 155 5.55 -0.31 -1.96
N VAL A 156 5.31 -0.63 -0.71
CA VAL A 156 4.02 -1.11 -0.20
C VAL A 156 3.41 -0.03 0.67
N LEU A 157 2.20 0.39 0.31
CA LEU A 157 1.46 1.49 0.93
C LEU A 157 0.14 0.97 1.48
N ASP A 158 -0.01 0.97 2.80
CA ASP A 158 -1.22 0.49 3.48
C ASP A 158 -2.08 1.69 3.88
N GLU A 159 -3.10 1.99 3.09
CA GLU A 159 -4.02 3.13 3.27
C GLU A 159 -3.30 4.49 3.49
N PRO A 160 -2.41 4.88 2.58
CA PRO A 160 -1.48 5.99 2.82
C PRO A 160 -2.14 7.36 2.93
N THR A 161 -3.41 7.50 2.56
CA THR A 161 -4.14 8.79 2.58
C THR A 161 -5.31 8.79 3.56
N ASN A 162 -5.46 7.73 4.36
CA ASN A 162 -6.57 7.62 5.30
C ASN A 162 -6.57 8.76 6.33
N GLY A 163 -7.70 9.48 6.43
CA GLY A 163 -7.89 10.58 7.38
C GLY A 163 -7.20 11.90 6.99
N LEU A 164 -6.75 12.04 5.75
CA LEU A 164 -6.22 13.28 5.21
C LEU A 164 -7.30 14.08 4.45
N ASP A 165 -7.11 15.38 4.33
CA ASP A 165 -7.92 16.22 3.49
C ASP A 165 -7.64 15.97 1.99
N LEU A 166 -8.60 16.32 1.12
CA LEU A 166 -8.51 16.08 -0.32
C LEU A 166 -7.25 16.69 -0.98
N PRO A 167 -6.83 17.94 -0.67
CA PRO A 167 -5.61 18.50 -1.25
C PRO A 167 -4.35 17.72 -0.86
N THR A 168 -4.25 17.31 0.40
CA THR A 168 -3.12 16.53 0.92
C THR A 168 -3.11 15.12 0.33
N GLU A 169 -4.28 14.47 0.25
CA GLU A 169 -4.43 13.18 -0.42
C GLU A 169 -3.96 13.25 -1.88
N ALA A 170 -4.47 14.21 -2.66
CA ALA A 170 -4.09 14.39 -4.05
C ALA A 170 -2.58 14.63 -4.23
N ALA A 171 -1.96 15.41 -3.33
CA ALA A 171 -0.53 15.66 -3.37
C ALA A 171 0.30 14.40 -3.09
N ILE A 172 -0.12 13.56 -2.13
CA ILE A 172 0.56 12.30 -1.80
C ILE A 172 0.40 11.28 -2.92
N LEU A 173 -0.81 11.10 -3.44
CA LEU A 173 -1.06 10.14 -4.53
C LEU A 173 -0.33 10.56 -5.82
N GLY A 174 -0.33 11.84 -6.16
CA GLY A 174 0.44 12.37 -7.29
C GLY A 174 1.96 12.22 -7.10
N PHE A 175 2.47 12.26 -5.86
CA PHE A 175 3.86 11.95 -5.58
C PHE A 175 4.16 10.46 -5.79
N ILE A 176 3.31 9.56 -5.31
CA ILE A 176 3.44 8.10 -5.50
C ILE A 176 3.40 7.75 -6.99
N GLU A 177 2.50 8.37 -7.75
CA GLU A 177 2.39 8.20 -9.20
C GLU A 177 3.70 8.60 -9.91
N ARG A 178 4.31 9.73 -9.54
CA ARG A 178 5.61 10.13 -10.09
C ARG A 178 6.72 9.14 -9.79
N LEU A 179 6.80 8.59 -8.58
CA LEU A 179 7.77 7.54 -8.24
C LEU A 179 7.61 6.30 -9.13
N HIS A 180 6.37 5.95 -9.46
CA HIS A 180 6.09 4.84 -10.36
C HIS A 180 6.49 5.17 -11.80
N GLN A 181 6.01 6.30 -12.34
CA GLN A 181 6.15 6.64 -13.76
C GLN A 181 7.58 7.07 -14.14
N HIS A 182 8.26 7.82 -13.27
CA HIS A 182 9.59 8.38 -13.57
C HIS A 182 10.73 7.52 -13.02
N ASP A 183 10.57 6.95 -11.84
CA ASP A 183 11.63 6.17 -11.20
C ASP A 183 11.45 4.66 -11.44
N GLY A 184 10.36 4.23 -12.11
CA GLY A 184 10.06 2.84 -12.41
C GLY A 184 9.80 1.98 -11.16
N LEU A 185 9.44 2.62 -10.03
CA LEU A 185 9.23 1.93 -8.77
C LEU A 185 7.97 1.06 -8.83
N THR A 186 8.09 -0.20 -8.42
CA THR A 186 6.93 -1.09 -8.28
C THR A 186 6.13 -0.67 -7.06
N ILE A 187 4.81 -0.53 -7.23
CA ILE A 187 3.90 -0.07 -6.17
C ILE A 187 2.87 -1.15 -5.85
N VAL A 188 2.66 -1.41 -4.56
CA VAL A 188 1.47 -2.10 -4.04
C VAL A 188 0.71 -1.11 -3.17
N LEU A 189 -0.47 -0.69 -3.63
CA LEU A 189 -1.34 0.23 -2.93
C LEU A 189 -2.54 -0.52 -2.35
N VAL A 190 -2.63 -0.56 -1.03
CA VAL A 190 -3.81 -1.10 -0.32
C VAL A 190 -4.71 0.07 0.04
N SER A 191 -5.97 0.00 -0.38
CA SER A 191 -6.96 1.01 -0.03
C SER A 191 -8.36 0.39 0.10
N HIS A 192 -9.16 0.94 1.00
CA HIS A 192 -10.60 0.66 1.03
C HIS A 192 -11.37 1.62 0.11
N VAL A 193 -10.73 2.70 -0.35
CA VAL A 193 -11.31 3.66 -1.29
C VAL A 193 -11.04 3.17 -2.72
N LEU A 194 -12.05 2.52 -3.30
CA LEU A 194 -11.93 1.89 -4.62
C LEU A 194 -11.56 2.89 -5.72
N ASN A 195 -12.10 4.10 -5.68
CA ASN A 195 -11.81 5.16 -6.66
C ASN A 195 -10.32 5.55 -6.70
N VAL A 196 -9.63 5.50 -5.56
CA VAL A 196 -8.18 5.74 -5.50
C VAL A 196 -7.43 4.66 -6.27
N VAL A 197 -7.75 3.38 -6.02
CA VAL A 197 -7.11 2.26 -6.70
C VAL A 197 -7.46 2.27 -8.19
N ALA A 198 -8.73 2.47 -8.53
CA ALA A 198 -9.23 2.51 -9.90
C ALA A 198 -8.55 3.58 -10.78
N ARG A 199 -8.02 4.63 -10.14
CA ARG A 199 -7.33 5.72 -10.84
C ARG A 199 -5.88 5.40 -11.19
N TYR A 200 -5.17 4.67 -10.33
CA TYR A 200 -3.71 4.52 -10.44
C TYR A 200 -3.25 3.12 -10.79
N ALA A 201 -4.03 2.10 -10.42
CA ALA A 201 -3.61 0.71 -10.59
C ALA A 201 -3.82 0.22 -12.03
N SER A 202 -2.79 -0.37 -12.61
CA SER A 202 -2.91 -1.11 -13.88
C SER A 202 -3.43 -2.54 -13.65
N ARG A 203 -3.03 -3.16 -12.54
CA ARG A 203 -3.48 -4.47 -12.08
C ARG A 203 -4.00 -4.38 -10.67
N MET A 204 -4.96 -5.21 -10.31
CA MET A 204 -5.50 -5.19 -8.97
C MET A 204 -5.88 -6.57 -8.45
N GLY A 205 -6.03 -6.63 -7.14
CA GLY A 205 -6.61 -7.73 -6.41
C GLY A 205 -7.85 -7.29 -5.65
N VAL A 206 -8.93 -8.04 -5.78
CA VAL A 206 -10.17 -7.85 -5.03
C VAL A 206 -10.32 -9.00 -4.04
N LEU A 207 -10.40 -8.67 -2.75
CA LEU A 207 -10.63 -9.65 -1.70
C LEU A 207 -12.11 -9.84 -1.44
N LEU A 208 -12.56 -11.08 -1.60
CA LEU A 208 -13.94 -11.50 -1.50
C LEU A 208 -14.01 -12.86 -0.78
N ASP A 209 -14.77 -12.95 0.31
CA ASP A 209 -15.09 -14.20 1.03
C ASP A 209 -13.89 -15.14 1.25
N GLY A 210 -12.77 -14.61 1.70
CA GLY A 210 -11.55 -15.37 1.94
C GLY A 210 -10.80 -15.81 0.68
N ARG A 211 -11.14 -15.24 -0.49
CA ARG A 211 -10.47 -15.45 -1.78
C ARG A 211 -9.89 -14.16 -2.30
N LEU A 212 -8.92 -14.27 -3.19
CA LEU A 212 -8.33 -13.15 -3.91
C LEU A 212 -8.57 -13.33 -5.42
N LEU A 213 -9.30 -12.40 -6.00
CA LEU A 213 -9.41 -12.26 -7.47
C LEU A 213 -8.30 -11.33 -7.92
N VAL A 214 -7.51 -11.74 -8.91
CA VAL A 214 -6.40 -10.95 -9.47
C VAL A 214 -6.57 -10.80 -10.97
N GLY A 215 -6.40 -9.60 -11.48
CA GLY A 215 -6.51 -9.31 -12.91
C GLY A 215 -6.12 -7.88 -13.26
N ASP A 216 -6.29 -7.52 -14.52
CA ASP A 216 -6.19 -6.14 -14.95
C ASP A 216 -7.29 -5.31 -14.28
N ALA A 217 -6.98 -4.07 -13.92
CA ALA A 217 -7.93 -3.20 -13.22
C ALA A 217 -9.23 -3.03 -14.04
N GLU A 218 -9.13 -2.91 -15.36
CA GLU A 218 -10.28 -2.79 -16.26
C GLU A 218 -11.22 -4.01 -16.22
N GLN A 219 -10.68 -5.20 -15.97
CA GLN A 219 -11.46 -6.45 -15.90
C GLN A 219 -12.16 -6.62 -14.54
N LEU A 220 -11.57 -6.12 -13.48
CA LEU A 220 -12.08 -6.27 -12.13
C LEU A 220 -12.95 -5.09 -11.66
N ILE A 221 -12.83 -3.92 -12.28
CA ILE A 221 -13.70 -2.77 -12.01
C ILE A 221 -14.99 -2.91 -12.83
N GLN A 222 -15.75 -3.97 -12.55
CA GLN A 222 -17.06 -4.26 -13.13
C GLN A 222 -18.10 -4.33 -12.01
N GLU A 223 -19.31 -3.83 -12.30
CA GLU A 223 -20.41 -3.78 -11.32
C GLU A 223 -20.61 -5.13 -10.63
N GLN A 224 -20.69 -6.23 -11.39
CA GLN A 224 -20.90 -7.57 -10.84
C GLN A 224 -19.82 -8.01 -9.84
N VAL A 225 -18.54 -7.80 -10.18
CA VAL A 225 -17.41 -8.18 -9.32
C VAL A 225 -17.42 -7.36 -8.03
N LEU A 226 -17.70 -6.06 -8.16
CA LEU A 226 -17.70 -5.15 -7.03
C LEU A 226 -18.94 -5.32 -6.15
N GLU A 227 -20.12 -5.57 -6.74
CA GLU A 227 -21.34 -5.89 -5.98
C GLU A 227 -21.17 -7.17 -5.17
N GLU A 228 -20.57 -8.21 -5.76
CA GLU A 228 -20.24 -9.44 -5.03
C GLU A 228 -19.26 -9.17 -3.89
N ALA A 229 -18.20 -8.36 -4.16
CA ALA A 229 -17.15 -8.09 -3.17
C ALA A 229 -17.61 -7.21 -2.00
N TYR A 230 -18.46 -6.23 -2.26
CA TYR A 230 -18.87 -5.25 -1.25
C TYR A 230 -20.27 -5.49 -0.69
N GLY A 231 -21.05 -6.39 -1.30
CA GLY A 231 -22.41 -6.72 -0.86
C GLY A 231 -23.42 -5.59 -1.03
N VAL A 232 -23.12 -4.61 -1.88
CA VAL A 232 -23.98 -3.46 -2.17
C VAL A 232 -24.04 -3.19 -3.66
N PRO A 233 -25.19 -2.73 -4.21
CA PRO A 233 -25.28 -2.33 -5.61
C PRO A 233 -24.36 -1.17 -5.90
N VAL A 234 -23.58 -1.27 -6.98
CA VAL A 234 -22.67 -0.22 -7.42
C VAL A 234 -22.92 0.19 -8.86
N CYS A 235 -22.53 1.40 -9.19
CA CYS A 235 -22.47 1.89 -10.56
C CYS A 235 -21.01 2.20 -10.90
N VAL A 236 -20.57 1.72 -12.05
CA VAL A 236 -19.23 2.01 -12.58
C VAL A 236 -19.36 2.91 -13.79
N GLN A 237 -18.75 4.07 -13.74
CA GLN A 237 -18.68 5.00 -14.86
C GLN A 237 -17.23 5.20 -15.28
N ARG A 238 -16.97 5.17 -16.58
CA ARG A 238 -15.67 5.54 -17.14
C ARG A 238 -15.66 7.03 -17.41
N LEU A 239 -14.72 7.74 -16.78
CA LEU A 239 -14.46 9.16 -16.99
C LEU A 239 -13.06 9.31 -17.58
N ASP A 240 -12.96 9.63 -18.87
CA ASP A 240 -11.71 9.69 -19.64
C ASP A 240 -10.88 8.39 -19.49
N HIS A 241 -9.82 8.45 -18.71
CA HIS A 241 -8.90 7.33 -18.47
C HIS A 241 -9.06 6.70 -17.07
N HIS A 242 -10.10 7.10 -16.30
CA HIS A 242 -10.31 6.66 -14.94
C HIS A 242 -11.71 6.07 -14.76
N TYR A 243 -11.88 5.26 -13.72
CA TYR A 243 -13.17 4.73 -13.32
C TYR A 243 -13.66 5.46 -12.07
N LEU A 244 -14.95 5.80 -12.07
CA LEU A 244 -15.68 6.26 -10.90
C LEU A 244 -16.63 5.16 -10.48
N VAL A 245 -16.54 4.75 -9.22
CA VAL A 245 -17.43 3.77 -8.60
C VAL A 245 -18.26 4.46 -7.53
N ALA A 246 -19.58 4.35 -7.63
CA ALA A 246 -20.52 4.90 -6.68
C ALA A 246 -21.51 3.80 -6.22
N VAL A 247 -21.93 3.87 -4.98
CA VAL A 247 -23.01 3.00 -4.49
C VAL A 247 -24.33 3.49 -5.07
N ARG A 248 -25.14 2.60 -5.64
CA ARG A 248 -26.51 2.92 -6.06
C ARG A 248 -27.39 3.00 -4.84
N GLU A 249 -28.18 4.06 -4.73
CA GLU A 249 -29.27 4.10 -3.77
C GLU A 249 -30.28 3.01 -4.12
N VAL A 250 -30.49 2.07 -3.20
CA VAL A 250 -31.62 1.16 -3.28
C VAL A 250 -32.83 1.99 -2.84
N GLU A 251 -33.69 2.40 -3.78
CA GLU A 251 -35.01 2.91 -3.42
C GLU A 251 -35.64 1.88 -2.47
N ARG A 252 -35.78 2.24 -1.21
CA ARG A 252 -36.64 1.48 -0.32
C ARG A 252 -38.01 1.63 -0.94
N ALA A 253 -38.53 0.54 -1.49
CA ALA A 253 -39.95 0.44 -1.79
C ALA A 253 -40.66 0.72 -0.47
N ASP A 254 -41.15 1.94 -0.32
CA ASP A 254 -42.11 2.28 0.75
C ASP A 254 -43.28 1.33 0.56
N GLY A 255 -43.26 0.27 1.36
CA GLY A 255 -44.38 -0.67 1.46
C GLY A 255 -45.56 0.08 2.06
N ASP A 256 -46.53 0.35 1.22
CA ASP A 256 -47.90 0.64 1.59
C ASP A 256 -48.42 -0.39 2.63
N GLY A 257 -49.07 0.12 3.70
CA GLY A 257 -49.84 -0.67 4.60
C GLY A 257 -50.12 0.03 5.92
#